data_8303041542ba1a491b1cdd63508fa618
#
_entry.id   8303041542ba1a491b1cdd63508fa618
#
_cell.length_a   1.000
_cell.length_b   1.000
_cell.length_c   1.000
_cell.angle_alpha   90.00
_cell.angle_beta   90.00
_cell.angle_gamma   90.00
#
_symmetry.space_group_name_H-M   'P 1'
#
loop_
_entity.id
_entity.type
_entity.pdbx_description
1 polymer ?
#
loop_
_entity_poly.entity_id
_entity_poly.type
_entity_poly.pdbx_seq_one_letter_code
_entity_poly.pdbx_strand_id
1 'polypeptide(L)'
;FKKQNMKKKSLSAKKIIHKSLLNHLKNKKINKVYNYFKKYLDENCDKKTRFGVAISGGPDSLSLAFLTKCYAIKNRIEANFFIVDHRLRKNSTKEARSVKILLNKYDVNCKVLVWHGQKPKSNIQGIARNHRYNLLKKICKKKNISHLLIGHHIDDLYENFFIRLLRGSGLKGLSSFGEPIKEENNLIILRPLIKCKKEDLIYISKKVFNFFIKDPSNEDSFFLRSRIRKLIIDLNKQGFDNKKLDLTIRNLKFANDGIDYYVKKNITNNSRFIEDKKTFIINKYFFKQTQEVVFRSISIILRKISGRYYQPRGKSISDLILKINSIKNKKITLGGCFIEKINETVFISEEK
;
A
#
# COMPACT_ATOMS: atom_id res chain seq x y z
N PHE A 1 17.52 6.49 45.21
CA PHE A 1 16.10 6.64 45.61
C PHE A 1 15.31 7.55 44.68
N LYS A 2 15.75 8.78 44.35
CA LYS A 2 15.00 9.69 43.43
C LYS A 2 14.76 9.09 42.01
N LYS A 3 15.74 8.43 41.39
CA LYS A 3 15.62 7.80 40.09
C LYS A 3 14.63 6.59 40.08
N GLN A 4 14.59 5.80 41.14
CA GLN A 4 13.64 4.67 41.27
C GLN A 4 12.21 5.15 41.50
N ASN A 5 11.98 6.20 42.28
CA ASN A 5 10.66 6.80 42.48
C ASN A 5 10.11 7.48 41.23
N MET A 6 10.97 8.15 40.44
CA MET A 6 10.55 8.71 39.13
C MET A 6 10.17 7.62 38.15
N LYS A 7 10.91 6.48 38.08
CA LYS A 7 10.54 5.33 37.23
C LYS A 7 9.21 4.69 37.68
N LYS A 8 8.96 4.51 38.97
CA LYS A 8 7.69 3.98 39.49
C LYS A 8 6.50 4.90 39.17
N LYS A 9 6.62 6.22 39.37
CA LYS A 9 5.58 7.21 38.98
C LYS A 9 5.29 7.22 37.48
N SER A 10 6.31 7.12 36.61
CA SER A 10 6.14 7.08 35.18
C SER A 10 5.43 5.80 34.66
N LEU A 11 5.71 4.65 35.32
CA LEU A 11 5.07 3.37 35.03
C LEU A 11 3.59 3.35 35.42
N SER A 12 3.23 3.96 36.56
CA SER A 12 1.83 4.07 36.98
C SER A 12 1.02 4.99 36.06
N ALA A 13 1.57 6.12 35.64
CA ALA A 13 0.95 7.04 34.69
C ALA A 13 0.68 6.36 33.33
N LYS A 14 1.64 5.59 32.80
CA LYS A 14 1.46 4.81 31.57
C LYS A 14 0.33 3.78 31.68
N LYS A 15 0.25 3.06 32.81
CA LYS A 15 -0.85 2.10 33.03
C LYS A 15 -2.22 2.76 33.01
N ILE A 16 -2.33 3.95 33.59
CA ILE A 16 -3.58 4.74 33.59
C ILE A 16 -3.96 5.14 32.17
N ILE A 17 -3.00 5.67 31.39
CA ILE A 17 -3.23 6.04 29.99
C ILE A 17 -3.66 4.83 29.17
N HIS A 18 -2.98 3.68 29.32
CA HIS A 18 -3.31 2.46 28.59
C HIS A 18 -4.72 1.96 28.95
N LYS A 19 -5.09 1.98 30.24
CA LYS A 19 -6.45 1.62 30.70
C LYS A 19 -7.51 2.56 30.11
N SER A 20 -7.25 3.87 30.06
CA SER A 20 -8.11 4.86 29.44
C SER A 20 -8.31 4.58 27.96
N LEU A 21 -7.22 4.35 27.19
CA LEU A 21 -7.29 3.99 25.77
C LEU A 21 -8.14 2.73 25.52
N LEU A 22 -7.88 1.67 26.29
CA LEU A 22 -8.63 0.41 26.18
C LEU A 22 -10.09 0.55 26.56
N ASN A 23 -10.47 1.48 27.45
CA ASN A 23 -11.85 1.74 27.79
C ASN A 23 -12.67 2.27 26.60
N HIS A 24 -12.07 2.99 25.64
CA HIS A 24 -12.77 3.39 24.43
C HIS A 24 -13.26 2.19 23.60
N LEU A 25 -12.60 1.03 23.70
CA LEU A 25 -13.02 -0.20 23.01
C LEU A 25 -14.34 -0.77 23.56
N LYS A 26 -14.85 -0.31 24.73
CA LYS A 26 -16.17 -0.68 25.24
C LYS A 26 -17.30 -0.06 24.42
N ASN A 27 -17.04 1.01 23.67
CA ASN A 27 -18.01 1.60 22.77
C ASN A 27 -18.28 0.64 21.60
N LYS A 28 -19.56 0.27 21.38
CA LYS A 28 -19.97 -0.73 20.36
C LYS A 28 -19.47 -0.38 18.96
N LYS A 29 -19.54 0.90 18.56
CA LYS A 29 -19.09 1.34 17.23
C LYS A 29 -17.57 1.24 17.07
N ILE A 30 -16.80 1.66 18.07
CA ILE A 30 -15.33 1.55 18.08
C ILE A 30 -14.90 0.09 18.12
N ASN A 31 -15.57 -0.73 18.94
CA ASN A 31 -15.24 -2.16 19.04
C ASN A 31 -15.47 -2.92 17.74
N LYS A 32 -16.53 -2.60 17.00
CA LYS A 32 -16.77 -3.19 15.67
C LYS A 32 -15.58 -2.93 14.71
N VAL A 33 -15.10 -1.70 14.64
CA VAL A 33 -13.94 -1.33 13.81
C VAL A 33 -12.67 -1.99 14.32
N TYR A 34 -12.47 -2.03 15.65
CA TYR A 34 -11.32 -2.67 16.26
C TYR A 34 -11.29 -4.19 15.99
N ASN A 35 -12.40 -4.88 16.05
CA ASN A 35 -12.48 -6.32 15.79
C ASN A 35 -12.15 -6.62 14.32
N TYR A 36 -12.64 -5.80 13.37
CA TYR A 36 -12.25 -5.92 11.98
C TYR A 36 -10.73 -5.68 11.80
N PHE A 37 -10.21 -4.60 12.37
CA PHE A 37 -8.79 -4.24 12.36
C PHE A 37 -7.93 -5.36 12.96
N LYS A 38 -8.32 -5.89 14.12
CA LYS A 38 -7.64 -7.00 14.79
C LYS A 38 -7.59 -8.24 13.90
N LYS A 39 -8.75 -8.66 13.36
CA LYS A 39 -8.84 -9.82 12.46
C LYS A 39 -7.90 -9.67 11.26
N TYR A 40 -7.90 -8.48 10.63
CA TYR A 40 -7.02 -8.21 9.49
C TYR A 40 -5.54 -8.34 9.85
N LEU A 41 -5.12 -7.85 11.01
CA LEU A 41 -3.71 -7.99 11.45
C LEU A 41 -3.38 -9.45 11.82
N ASP A 42 -4.28 -10.15 12.51
CA ASP A 42 -4.06 -11.55 12.89
C ASP A 42 -3.93 -12.47 11.66
N GLU A 43 -4.60 -12.15 10.54
CA GLU A 43 -4.49 -12.88 9.27
C GLU A 43 -3.23 -12.54 8.45
N ASN A 44 -2.62 -11.38 8.65
CA ASN A 44 -1.51 -10.89 7.82
C ASN A 44 -0.19 -10.71 8.57
N CYS A 45 -0.14 -10.96 9.87
CA CYS A 45 1.04 -10.67 10.70
C CYS A 45 1.28 -11.75 11.75
N ASP A 46 2.55 -12.04 12.01
CA ASP A 46 2.97 -12.93 13.08
C ASP A 46 3.09 -12.21 14.42
N LYS A 47 3.12 -12.95 15.54
CA LYS A 47 3.27 -12.42 16.90
C LYS A 47 4.57 -11.64 17.13
N LYS A 48 5.61 -11.86 16.33
CA LYS A 48 6.90 -11.15 16.40
C LYS A 48 6.97 -9.91 15.51
N THR A 49 5.89 -9.56 14.82
CA THR A 49 5.86 -8.45 13.86
C THR A 49 6.11 -7.11 14.54
N ARG A 50 7.02 -6.31 13.95
CA ARG A 50 7.23 -4.91 14.33
C ARG A 50 6.50 -4.01 13.35
N PHE A 51 5.65 -3.13 13.89
CA PHE A 51 4.85 -2.22 13.07
C PHE A 51 5.48 -0.84 12.96
N GLY A 52 5.46 -0.30 11.72
CA GLY A 52 5.53 1.12 11.45
C GLY A 52 4.12 1.63 11.12
N VAL A 53 3.73 2.77 11.64
CA VAL A 53 2.42 3.38 11.44
C VAL A 53 2.61 4.76 10.83
N ALA A 54 2.06 4.97 9.63
CA ALA A 54 2.11 6.26 8.94
C ALA A 54 0.97 7.17 9.42
N ILE A 55 1.31 8.36 9.93
CA ILE A 55 0.37 9.33 10.48
C ILE A 55 0.46 10.62 9.67
N SER A 56 -0.70 11.15 9.26
CA SER A 56 -0.84 12.45 8.59
C SER A 56 -1.56 13.50 9.44
N GLY A 57 -2.17 13.10 10.55
CA GLY A 57 -2.99 13.97 11.39
C GLY A 57 -4.47 14.03 11.00
N GLY A 58 -4.85 13.48 9.85
CA GLY A 58 -6.26 13.30 9.47
C GLY A 58 -6.94 12.19 10.26
N PRO A 59 -8.30 12.12 10.23
CA PRO A 59 -9.07 11.22 11.08
C PRO A 59 -8.72 9.74 10.86
N ASP A 60 -8.41 9.35 9.62
CA ASP A 60 -8.08 7.95 9.27
C ASP A 60 -6.77 7.51 9.90
N SER A 61 -5.76 8.35 9.82
CA SER A 61 -4.44 8.07 10.37
C SER A 61 -4.39 8.15 11.90
N LEU A 62 -5.21 9.02 12.51
CA LEU A 62 -5.37 9.09 13.97
C LEU A 62 -6.12 7.85 14.47
N SER A 63 -7.19 7.44 13.79
CA SER A 63 -7.91 6.20 14.10
C SER A 63 -6.98 4.98 13.97
N LEU A 64 -6.16 4.94 12.91
CA LEU A 64 -5.15 3.89 12.75
C LEU A 64 -4.17 3.87 13.93
N ALA A 65 -3.68 5.05 14.35
CA ALA A 65 -2.76 5.16 15.49
C ALA A 65 -3.38 4.63 16.79
N PHE A 66 -4.63 5.00 17.09
CA PHE A 66 -5.37 4.52 18.24
C PHE A 66 -5.57 3.00 18.21
N LEU A 67 -6.09 2.46 17.09
CA LEU A 67 -6.37 1.02 16.97
C LEU A 67 -5.08 0.19 17.05
N THR A 68 -4.00 0.67 16.41
CA THR A 68 -2.69 0.00 16.50
C THR A 68 -2.11 0.07 17.90
N LYS A 69 -2.25 1.20 18.62
CA LYS A 69 -1.81 1.31 20.01
C LYS A 69 -2.57 0.34 20.91
N CYS A 70 -3.90 0.25 20.79
CA CYS A 70 -4.71 -0.72 21.54
C CYS A 70 -4.31 -2.17 21.23
N TYR A 71 -4.07 -2.49 19.96
CA TYR A 71 -3.62 -3.82 19.54
C TYR A 71 -2.24 -4.14 20.11
N ALA A 72 -1.30 -3.20 20.05
CA ALA A 72 0.04 -3.34 20.58
C ALA A 72 0.05 -3.55 22.11
N ILE A 73 -0.79 -2.83 22.85
CA ILE A 73 -0.94 -3.02 24.31
C ILE A 73 -1.46 -4.43 24.61
N LYS A 74 -2.53 -4.87 23.93
CA LYS A 74 -3.16 -6.18 24.18
C LYS A 74 -2.25 -7.36 23.85
N ASN A 75 -1.47 -7.23 22.76
CA ASN A 75 -0.63 -8.34 22.25
C ASN A 75 0.85 -8.21 22.63
N ARG A 76 1.24 -7.18 23.40
CA ARG A 76 2.63 -6.89 23.79
C ARG A 76 3.58 -6.78 22.59
N ILE A 77 3.13 -6.13 21.52
CA ILE A 77 3.85 -5.96 20.25
C ILE A 77 4.41 -4.53 20.17
N GLU A 78 5.58 -4.38 19.54
CA GLU A 78 6.19 -3.07 19.30
C GLU A 78 5.53 -2.38 18.10
N ALA A 79 5.09 -1.13 18.31
CA ALA A 79 4.60 -0.25 17.26
C ALA A 79 5.35 1.08 17.25
N ASN A 80 5.87 1.46 16.09
CA ASN A 80 6.60 2.70 15.84
C ASN A 80 5.75 3.65 15.00
N PHE A 81 5.58 4.88 15.43
CA PHE A 81 4.69 5.85 14.80
C PHE A 81 5.50 6.94 14.10
N PHE A 82 5.15 7.25 12.85
CA PHE A 82 5.88 8.19 12.00
C PHE A 82 4.96 9.23 11.41
N ILE A 83 5.31 10.52 11.56
CA ILE A 83 4.68 11.64 10.89
C ILE A 83 5.64 12.12 9.82
N VAL A 84 5.16 12.33 8.58
CA VAL A 84 6.00 12.91 7.53
C VAL A 84 5.61 14.36 7.32
N ASP A 85 6.55 15.26 7.61
CA ASP A 85 6.44 16.69 7.29
C ASP A 85 7.05 16.95 5.92
N HIS A 86 6.20 17.23 4.93
CA HIS A 86 6.60 17.51 3.55
C HIS A 86 7.11 18.92 3.31
N ARG A 87 6.88 19.85 4.25
CA ARG A 87 7.20 21.28 4.12
C ARG A 87 6.64 21.96 2.84
N LEU A 88 5.59 21.40 2.26
CA LEU A 88 4.97 21.92 1.04
C LEU A 88 4.04 23.09 1.32
N ARG A 89 3.42 23.13 2.50
CA ARG A 89 2.54 24.21 2.97
C ARG A 89 3.17 24.94 4.15
N LYS A 90 2.86 26.24 4.30
CA LYS A 90 3.38 27.06 5.41
C LYS A 90 3.10 26.43 6.79
N ASN A 91 1.97 25.77 6.95
CA ASN A 91 1.52 25.21 8.23
C ASN A 91 1.92 23.75 8.45
N SER A 92 2.51 23.04 7.49
CA SER A 92 2.77 21.58 7.59
C SER A 92 3.61 21.22 8.82
N THR A 93 4.64 22.01 9.12
CA THR A 93 5.50 21.78 10.29
C THR A 93 4.76 22.03 11.62
N LYS A 94 3.89 23.06 11.68
CA LYS A 94 3.05 23.31 12.86
C LYS A 94 2.05 22.17 13.06
N GLU A 95 1.40 21.75 12.00
CA GLU A 95 0.46 20.61 12.00
C GLU A 95 1.14 19.33 12.50
N ALA A 96 2.30 18.98 11.96
CA ALA A 96 3.07 17.79 12.37
C ALA A 96 3.46 17.84 13.86
N ARG A 97 3.87 19.03 14.37
CA ARG A 97 4.17 19.23 15.79
C ARG A 97 2.93 19.10 16.67
N SER A 98 1.80 19.69 16.29
CA SER A 98 0.54 19.60 17.04
C SER A 98 0.06 18.15 17.15
N VAL A 99 0.12 17.38 16.05
CA VAL A 99 -0.22 15.95 16.05
C VAL A 99 0.73 15.15 16.96
N LYS A 100 2.03 15.43 16.92
CA LYS A 100 3.00 14.78 17.80
C LYS A 100 2.70 15.06 19.28
N ILE A 101 2.42 16.32 19.64
CA ILE A 101 2.10 16.74 21.02
C ILE A 101 0.80 16.04 21.46
N LEU A 102 -0.24 16.03 20.61
CA LEU A 102 -1.49 15.34 20.89
C LEU A 102 -1.26 13.86 21.19
N LEU A 103 -0.58 13.15 20.30
CA LEU A 103 -0.38 11.69 20.41
C LEU A 103 0.51 11.29 21.59
N ASN A 104 1.45 12.13 21.96
CA ASN A 104 2.28 11.91 23.16
C ASN A 104 1.44 11.84 24.44
N LYS A 105 0.32 12.59 24.55
CA LYS A 105 -0.62 12.52 25.69
C LYS A 105 -1.24 11.12 25.85
N TYR A 106 -1.28 10.34 24.79
CA TYR A 106 -1.82 8.98 24.74
C TYR A 106 -0.74 7.89 24.72
N ASP A 107 0.50 8.23 25.11
CA ASP A 107 1.66 7.34 25.04
C ASP A 107 1.93 6.78 23.63
N VAL A 108 1.58 7.55 22.60
CA VAL A 108 1.89 7.27 21.20
C VAL A 108 3.04 8.17 20.78
N ASN A 109 4.28 7.66 20.96
CA ASN A 109 5.50 8.42 20.69
C ASN A 109 5.78 8.44 19.18
N CYS A 110 5.58 9.60 18.54
CA CYS A 110 5.77 9.77 17.12
C CYS A 110 7.14 10.37 16.79
N LYS A 111 7.81 9.78 15.78
CA LYS A 111 8.97 10.40 15.14
C LYS A 111 8.52 11.21 13.93
N VAL A 112 8.90 12.49 13.88
CA VAL A 112 8.67 13.34 12.70
C VAL A 112 9.82 13.12 11.72
N LEU A 113 9.48 12.78 10.49
CA LEU A 113 10.39 12.62 9.36
C LEU A 113 10.23 13.84 8.47
N VAL A 114 11.30 14.60 8.30
CA VAL A 114 11.26 15.84 7.55
C VAL A 114 11.80 15.62 6.15
N TRP A 115 11.08 16.13 5.14
CA TRP A 115 11.57 16.17 3.77
C TRP A 115 12.36 17.47 3.54
N HIS A 116 13.58 17.33 2.99
CA HIS A 116 14.51 18.42 2.73
C HIS A 116 14.71 18.71 1.24
N GLY A 117 13.91 18.13 0.34
CA GLY A 117 14.02 18.36 -1.11
C GLY A 117 13.44 19.70 -1.55
N GLN A 118 13.72 20.07 -2.82
CA GLN A 118 13.14 21.26 -3.45
C GLN A 118 11.64 21.07 -3.67
N LYS A 119 10.87 22.15 -3.52
CA LYS A 119 9.43 22.12 -3.78
C LYS A 119 9.16 21.84 -5.27
N PRO A 120 8.39 20.82 -5.61
CA PRO A 120 8.09 20.52 -7.00
C PRO A 120 7.19 21.60 -7.61
N LYS A 121 7.48 21.96 -8.88
CA LYS A 121 6.68 22.94 -9.64
C LYS A 121 5.44 22.30 -10.28
N SER A 122 5.46 20.99 -10.55
CA SER A 122 4.35 20.24 -11.17
C SER A 122 4.16 18.90 -10.48
N ASN A 123 3.01 18.26 -10.66
CA ASN A 123 2.66 16.95 -10.07
C ASN A 123 2.96 16.86 -8.55
N ILE A 124 2.68 17.95 -7.83
CA ILE A 124 3.05 18.12 -6.40
C ILE A 124 2.58 16.93 -5.56
N GLN A 125 1.33 16.48 -5.74
CA GLN A 125 0.78 15.36 -4.95
C GLN A 125 1.48 14.03 -5.23
N GLY A 126 1.80 13.74 -6.51
CA GLY A 126 2.50 12.52 -6.90
C GLY A 126 3.91 12.47 -6.31
N ILE A 127 4.63 13.58 -6.44
CA ILE A 127 6.00 13.72 -5.93
C ILE A 127 6.01 13.65 -4.40
N ALA A 128 5.10 14.38 -3.72
CA ALA A 128 4.96 14.34 -2.27
C ALA A 128 4.64 12.93 -1.75
N ARG A 129 3.77 12.21 -2.47
CA ARG A 129 3.46 10.81 -2.17
C ARG A 129 4.71 9.92 -2.26
N ASN A 130 5.48 10.02 -3.34
CA ASN A 130 6.70 9.24 -3.53
C ASN A 130 7.73 9.53 -2.43
N HIS A 131 7.97 10.79 -2.11
CA HIS A 131 8.88 11.17 -1.02
C HIS A 131 8.43 10.65 0.34
N ARG A 132 7.13 10.72 0.63
CA ARG A 132 6.56 10.17 1.86
C ARG A 132 6.85 8.67 1.98
N TYR A 133 6.58 7.90 0.92
CA TYR A 133 6.85 6.47 0.94
C TYR A 133 8.34 6.17 1.09
N ASN A 134 9.22 6.92 0.40
CA ASN A 134 10.65 6.74 0.48
C ASN A 134 11.20 7.00 1.89
N LEU A 135 10.73 8.07 2.57
CA LEU A 135 11.12 8.36 3.96
C LEU A 135 10.64 7.26 4.91
N LEU A 136 9.38 6.81 4.74
CA LEU A 136 8.84 5.72 5.55
C LEU A 136 9.58 4.41 5.32
N LYS A 137 9.88 4.03 4.06
CA LYS A 137 10.66 2.83 3.74
C LYS A 137 12.06 2.90 4.34
N LYS A 138 12.76 4.03 4.23
CA LYS A 138 14.10 4.23 4.81
C LYS A 138 14.10 4.05 6.33
N ILE A 139 13.13 4.63 7.04
CA ILE A 139 13.07 4.48 8.49
C ILE A 139 12.66 3.08 8.93
N CYS A 140 11.76 2.41 8.18
CA CYS A 140 11.38 1.03 8.43
C CYS A 140 12.60 0.10 8.31
N LYS A 141 13.41 0.26 7.24
CA LYS A 141 14.67 -0.49 7.08
C LYS A 141 15.63 -0.24 8.24
N LYS A 142 15.86 1.04 8.63
CA LYS A 142 16.76 1.41 9.75
C LYS A 142 16.34 0.82 11.09
N LYS A 143 15.03 0.61 11.30
CA LYS A 143 14.46 0.08 12.56
C LYS A 143 14.09 -1.40 12.50
N ASN A 144 14.44 -2.11 11.43
CA ASN A 144 14.05 -3.51 11.20
C ASN A 144 12.54 -3.74 11.37
N ILE A 145 11.73 -2.82 10.82
CA ILE A 145 10.28 -2.90 10.79
C ILE A 145 9.86 -3.70 9.56
N SER A 146 9.11 -4.76 9.78
CA SER A 146 8.64 -5.67 8.72
C SER A 146 7.32 -5.23 8.08
N HIS A 147 6.46 -4.51 8.82
CA HIS A 147 5.13 -4.12 8.34
C HIS A 147 4.85 -2.64 8.54
N LEU A 148 4.46 -1.95 7.46
CA LEU A 148 4.06 -0.55 7.47
C LEU A 148 2.54 -0.43 7.30
N LEU A 149 1.86 0.10 8.32
CA LEU A 149 0.42 0.31 8.33
C LEU A 149 0.06 1.71 7.80
N ILE A 150 -0.91 1.77 6.88
CA ILE A 150 -1.39 3.00 6.24
C ILE A 150 -2.90 3.10 6.39
N GLY A 151 -3.40 4.29 6.73
CA GLY A 151 -4.81 4.56 7.01
C GLY A 151 -5.67 4.79 5.76
N HIS A 152 -5.64 3.90 4.77
CA HIS A 152 -6.61 3.91 3.67
C HIS A 152 -7.90 3.20 4.10
N HIS A 153 -9.05 3.72 3.63
CA HIS A 153 -10.38 3.23 3.95
C HIS A 153 -11.19 2.89 2.69
N ILE A 154 -12.45 2.52 2.83
CA ILE A 154 -13.25 1.98 1.72
C ILE A 154 -13.47 3.00 0.59
N ASP A 155 -13.62 4.29 0.91
CA ASP A 155 -13.80 5.30 -0.13
C ASP A 155 -12.52 5.48 -0.95
N ASP A 156 -11.31 5.31 -0.35
CA ASP A 156 -10.05 5.28 -1.11
C ASP A 156 -9.99 4.11 -2.11
N LEU A 157 -10.63 2.97 -1.76
CA LEU A 157 -10.75 1.82 -2.67
C LEU A 157 -11.60 2.21 -3.89
N TYR A 158 -12.76 2.83 -3.66
CA TYR A 158 -13.66 3.25 -4.73
C TYR A 158 -13.04 4.35 -5.59
N GLU A 159 -12.47 5.38 -4.98
CA GLU A 159 -11.74 6.43 -5.71
C GLU A 159 -10.64 5.83 -6.59
N ASN A 160 -9.85 4.91 -6.05
CA ASN A 160 -8.78 4.28 -6.81
C ASN A 160 -9.30 3.43 -7.96
N PHE A 161 -10.41 2.71 -7.77
CA PHE A 161 -11.07 1.95 -8.82
C PHE A 161 -11.45 2.86 -10.00
N PHE A 162 -12.18 3.95 -9.77
CA PHE A 162 -12.58 4.88 -10.82
C PHE A 162 -11.38 5.58 -11.48
N ILE A 163 -10.36 5.99 -10.71
CA ILE A 163 -9.14 6.58 -11.28
C ILE A 163 -8.46 5.60 -12.24
N ARG A 164 -8.42 4.32 -11.89
CA ARG A 164 -7.80 3.29 -12.74
C ARG A 164 -8.67 2.93 -13.94
N LEU A 165 -9.97 2.89 -13.77
CA LEU A 165 -10.93 2.69 -14.86
C LEU A 165 -10.78 3.79 -15.93
N LEU A 166 -10.75 5.06 -15.52
CA LEU A 166 -10.55 6.21 -16.42
C LEU A 166 -9.17 6.22 -17.12
N ARG A 167 -8.20 5.48 -16.58
CA ARG A 167 -6.88 5.32 -17.21
C ARG A 167 -6.78 4.08 -18.11
N GLY A 168 -7.86 3.37 -18.34
CA GLY A 168 -7.87 2.14 -19.13
C GLY A 168 -7.10 0.99 -18.48
N SER A 169 -7.07 0.93 -17.14
CA SER A 169 -6.38 -0.16 -16.44
C SER A 169 -7.08 -1.50 -16.67
N GLY A 170 -6.32 -2.54 -16.97
CA GLY A 170 -6.82 -3.91 -17.05
C GLY A 170 -7.18 -4.50 -15.70
N LEU A 171 -7.62 -5.76 -15.69
CA LEU A 171 -8.14 -6.50 -14.54
C LEU A 171 -7.26 -6.42 -13.29
N LYS A 172 -5.95 -6.68 -13.42
CA LYS A 172 -4.99 -6.58 -12.33
C LYS A 172 -4.93 -5.18 -11.73
N GLY A 173 -4.98 -4.17 -12.59
CA GLY A 173 -5.01 -2.77 -12.16
C GLY A 173 -6.26 -2.44 -11.34
N LEU A 174 -7.45 -2.85 -11.79
CA LEU A 174 -8.73 -2.54 -11.14
C LEU A 174 -8.88 -3.26 -9.79
N SER A 175 -8.40 -4.51 -9.67
CA SER A 175 -8.61 -5.36 -8.49
C SER A 175 -7.55 -5.23 -7.39
N SER A 176 -6.35 -4.70 -7.68
CA SER A 176 -5.18 -4.82 -6.78
C SER A 176 -5.12 -3.79 -5.64
N PHE A 177 -5.97 -2.77 -5.58
CA PHE A 177 -5.93 -1.81 -4.49
C PHE A 177 -6.50 -2.40 -3.21
N GLY A 178 -5.80 -2.19 -2.10
CA GLY A 178 -6.18 -2.77 -0.79
C GLY A 178 -5.36 -3.98 -0.40
N GLU A 179 -4.78 -4.69 -1.36
CA GLU A 179 -3.91 -5.84 -1.10
C GLU A 179 -2.62 -5.45 -0.37
N PRO A 180 -2.04 -6.36 0.42
CA PRO A 180 -0.70 -6.23 0.94
C PRO A 180 0.31 -6.01 -0.19
N ILE A 181 1.19 -5.02 -0.04
CA ILE A 181 2.26 -4.77 -1.02
C ILE A 181 3.57 -5.22 -0.40
N LYS A 182 4.21 -6.22 -1.01
CA LYS A 182 5.55 -6.66 -0.63
C LYS A 182 6.58 -5.82 -1.40
N GLU A 183 7.41 -5.10 -0.68
CA GLU A 183 8.52 -4.27 -1.19
C GLU A 183 9.83 -5.06 -1.21
N GLU A 184 10.83 -4.56 -1.96
CA GLU A 184 12.11 -5.25 -2.18
C GLU A 184 12.87 -5.65 -0.90
N ASN A 185 12.72 -4.88 0.17
CA ASN A 185 13.42 -5.15 1.45
C ASN A 185 12.56 -5.96 2.43
N ASN A 186 11.68 -6.85 1.94
CA ASN A 186 10.74 -7.61 2.75
C ASN A 186 9.78 -6.76 3.60
N LEU A 187 9.70 -5.45 3.34
CA LEU A 187 8.72 -4.58 3.97
C LEU A 187 7.34 -4.83 3.35
N ILE A 188 6.37 -5.15 4.17
CA ILE A 188 4.99 -5.34 3.75
C ILE A 188 4.17 -4.10 4.12
N ILE A 189 3.50 -3.50 3.12
CA ILE A 189 2.60 -2.37 3.35
C ILE A 189 1.18 -2.89 3.46
N LEU A 190 0.55 -2.64 4.61
CA LEU A 190 -0.80 -3.08 4.94
C LEU A 190 -1.78 -1.91 5.05
N ARG A 191 -3.05 -2.19 4.72
CA ARG A 191 -4.16 -1.22 4.80
C ARG A 191 -5.28 -1.78 5.67
N PRO A 192 -5.08 -1.87 7.00
CA PRO A 192 -6.01 -2.58 7.88
C PRO A 192 -7.38 -1.91 8.04
N LEU A 193 -7.56 -0.69 7.53
CA LEU A 193 -8.84 0.03 7.55
C LEU A 193 -9.58 0.00 6.21
N ILE A 194 -9.13 -0.80 5.23
CA ILE A 194 -9.62 -0.73 3.84
C ILE A 194 -11.12 -1.01 3.69
N LYS A 195 -11.74 -1.72 4.60
CA LYS A 195 -13.19 -1.97 4.61
C LYS A 195 -13.95 -1.10 5.63
N CYS A 196 -13.27 -0.18 6.31
CA CYS A 196 -13.89 0.73 7.26
C CYS A 196 -14.49 1.94 6.54
N LYS A 197 -15.63 2.42 7.01
CA LYS A 197 -16.25 3.64 6.50
C LYS A 197 -15.55 4.88 7.07
N LYS A 198 -15.44 5.93 6.26
CA LYS A 198 -14.87 7.23 6.64
C LYS A 198 -15.53 7.80 7.91
N GLU A 199 -16.85 7.72 7.99
CA GLU A 199 -17.65 8.21 9.12
C GLU A 199 -17.28 7.53 10.44
N ASP A 200 -16.95 6.24 10.41
CA ASP A 200 -16.53 5.50 11.60
C ASP A 200 -15.14 5.96 12.08
N LEU A 201 -14.23 6.27 11.14
CA LEU A 201 -12.90 6.77 11.45
C LEU A 201 -12.96 8.21 12.00
N ILE A 202 -13.82 9.07 11.43
CA ILE A 202 -14.09 10.41 11.97
C ILE A 202 -14.66 10.30 13.40
N TYR A 203 -15.61 9.39 13.63
CA TYR A 203 -16.19 9.16 14.94
C TYR A 203 -15.12 8.73 15.97
N ILE A 204 -14.26 7.77 15.62
CA ILE A 204 -13.16 7.31 16.49
C ILE A 204 -12.23 8.48 16.82
N SER A 205 -11.77 9.21 15.81
CA SER A 205 -10.85 10.33 16.00
C SER A 205 -11.43 11.42 16.91
N LYS A 206 -12.71 11.80 16.72
CA LYS A 206 -13.40 12.76 17.58
C LYS A 206 -13.58 12.22 18.99
N LYS A 207 -14.01 10.96 19.16
CA LYS A 207 -14.32 10.39 20.48
C LYS A 207 -13.08 10.15 21.33
N VAL A 208 -11.95 9.80 20.70
CA VAL A 208 -10.69 9.49 21.40
C VAL A 208 -9.85 10.73 21.61
N PHE A 209 -9.67 11.54 20.55
CA PHE A 209 -8.70 12.65 20.57
C PHE A 209 -9.35 14.03 20.61
N ASN A 210 -10.64 14.12 20.33
CA ASN A 210 -11.38 15.38 20.09
C ASN A 210 -10.68 16.31 19.10
N PHE A 211 -9.94 15.74 18.14
CA PHE A 211 -9.10 16.49 17.23
C PHE A 211 -8.82 15.70 15.94
N PHE A 212 -8.73 16.41 14.83
CA PHE A 212 -8.03 15.98 13.62
C PHE A 212 -7.78 17.19 12.71
N ILE A 213 -6.78 17.09 11.85
CA ILE A 213 -6.47 18.11 10.85
C ILE A 213 -7.39 17.91 9.64
N LYS A 214 -8.08 18.98 9.22
CA LYS A 214 -8.75 19.05 7.93
C LYS A 214 -7.74 19.51 6.89
N ASP A 215 -7.53 18.72 5.85
CA ASP A 215 -6.66 19.10 4.73
C ASP A 215 -7.50 19.87 3.69
N PRO A 216 -7.22 21.16 3.44
CA PRO A 216 -7.96 21.97 2.46
C PRO A 216 -7.92 21.40 1.05
N SER A 217 -6.85 20.68 0.69
CA SER A 217 -6.71 20.07 -0.63
C SER A 217 -7.73 18.95 -0.92
N ASN A 218 -8.45 18.47 0.11
CA ASN A 218 -9.51 17.47 -0.07
C ASN A 218 -10.76 18.04 -0.75
N GLU A 219 -10.97 19.35 -0.67
CA GLU A 219 -12.14 20.07 -1.22
C GLU A 219 -11.83 20.73 -2.57
N ASP A 220 -10.55 20.85 -2.92
CA ASP A 220 -10.11 21.51 -4.14
C ASP A 220 -10.39 20.63 -5.38
N SER A 221 -11.28 21.12 -6.25
CA SER A 221 -11.68 20.46 -7.50
C SER A 221 -10.59 20.37 -8.57
N PHE A 222 -9.47 21.07 -8.39
CA PHE A 222 -8.30 20.94 -9.28
C PHE A 222 -7.75 19.51 -9.27
N PHE A 223 -7.87 18.81 -8.15
CA PHE A 223 -7.33 17.47 -8.02
C PHE A 223 -8.28 16.38 -8.52
N LEU A 224 -7.75 15.44 -9.30
CA LEU A 224 -8.50 14.32 -9.87
C LEU A 224 -9.30 13.55 -8.79
N ARG A 225 -8.72 13.32 -7.63
CA ARG A 225 -9.41 12.62 -6.53
C ARG A 225 -10.64 13.34 -6.04
N SER A 226 -10.59 14.66 -5.90
CA SER A 226 -11.74 15.46 -5.47
C SER A 226 -12.85 15.43 -6.51
N ARG A 227 -12.50 15.45 -7.81
CA ARG A 227 -13.47 15.27 -8.90
C ARG A 227 -14.12 13.88 -8.88
N ILE A 228 -13.33 12.83 -8.65
CA ILE A 228 -13.87 11.46 -8.54
C ILE A 228 -14.79 11.32 -7.33
N ARG A 229 -14.51 11.93 -6.19
CA ARG A 229 -15.43 11.96 -5.04
C ARG A 229 -16.77 12.57 -5.40
N LYS A 230 -16.76 13.71 -6.08
CA LYS A 230 -18.00 14.35 -6.58
C LYS A 230 -18.75 13.42 -7.52
N LEU A 231 -18.05 12.82 -8.49
CA LEU A 231 -18.64 11.84 -9.40
C LEU A 231 -19.30 10.66 -8.68
N ILE A 232 -18.63 10.08 -7.67
CA ILE A 232 -19.20 8.98 -6.88
C ILE A 232 -20.44 9.42 -6.12
N ILE A 233 -20.45 10.65 -5.56
CA ILE A 233 -21.63 11.21 -4.90
C ILE A 233 -22.79 11.35 -5.88
N ASP A 234 -22.53 11.85 -7.08
CA ASP A 234 -23.58 12.04 -8.11
C ASP A 234 -24.10 10.69 -8.64
N LEU A 235 -23.22 9.70 -8.83
CA LEU A 235 -23.62 8.34 -9.16
C LEU A 235 -24.52 7.74 -8.06
N ASN A 236 -24.18 7.96 -6.78
CA ASN A 236 -25.02 7.48 -5.67
C ASN A 236 -26.44 8.10 -5.69
N LYS A 237 -26.58 9.38 -6.08
CA LYS A 237 -27.90 10.02 -6.27
C LYS A 237 -28.69 9.37 -7.39
N GLN A 238 -28.01 8.83 -8.41
CA GLN A 238 -28.61 8.11 -9.53
C GLN A 238 -28.87 6.61 -9.24
N GLY A 239 -28.78 6.19 -7.97
CA GLY A 239 -29.03 4.81 -7.58
C GLY A 239 -27.82 3.87 -7.65
N PHE A 240 -26.62 4.40 -7.85
CA PHE A 240 -25.39 3.61 -7.74
C PHE A 240 -25.19 3.12 -6.30
N ASP A 241 -25.04 1.80 -6.12
CA ASP A 241 -24.86 1.18 -4.81
C ASP A 241 -23.40 0.79 -4.58
N ASN A 242 -22.78 1.42 -3.59
CA ASN A 242 -21.41 1.11 -3.17
C ASN A 242 -21.23 -0.37 -2.79
N LYS A 243 -22.26 -1.07 -2.31
CA LYS A 243 -22.20 -2.51 -2.04
C LYS A 243 -22.07 -3.33 -3.32
N LYS A 244 -22.75 -2.91 -4.39
CA LYS A 244 -22.63 -3.53 -5.71
C LYS A 244 -21.24 -3.31 -6.30
N LEU A 245 -20.65 -2.11 -6.10
CA LEU A 245 -19.26 -1.85 -6.49
C LEU A 245 -18.28 -2.73 -5.72
N ASP A 246 -18.46 -2.89 -4.41
CA ASP A 246 -17.63 -3.79 -3.60
C ASP A 246 -17.71 -5.24 -4.08
N LEU A 247 -18.91 -5.70 -4.45
CA LEU A 247 -19.12 -7.02 -5.06
C LEU A 247 -18.39 -7.13 -6.40
N THR A 248 -18.50 -6.13 -7.26
CA THR A 248 -17.81 -6.09 -8.57
C THR A 248 -16.29 -6.16 -8.38
N ILE A 249 -15.72 -5.35 -7.49
CA ILE A 249 -14.28 -5.37 -7.20
C ILE A 249 -13.84 -6.74 -6.69
N ARG A 250 -14.64 -7.39 -5.84
CA ARG A 250 -14.38 -8.73 -5.32
C ARG A 250 -14.40 -9.79 -6.42
N ASN A 251 -15.38 -9.75 -7.33
CA ASN A 251 -15.48 -10.67 -8.46
C ASN A 251 -14.29 -10.49 -9.42
N LEU A 252 -13.90 -9.24 -9.70
CA LEU A 252 -12.70 -8.96 -10.48
C LEU A 252 -11.43 -9.51 -9.80
N LYS A 253 -11.37 -9.45 -8.47
CA LYS A 253 -10.25 -10.04 -7.71
C LYS A 253 -10.22 -11.55 -7.86
N PHE A 254 -11.35 -12.26 -7.69
CA PHE A 254 -11.41 -13.70 -7.86
C PHE A 254 -10.98 -14.12 -9.27
N ALA A 255 -11.44 -13.39 -10.31
CA ALA A 255 -10.99 -13.64 -11.67
C ALA A 255 -9.48 -13.42 -11.83
N ASN A 256 -8.94 -12.35 -11.22
CA ASN A 256 -7.51 -12.08 -11.23
C ASN A 256 -6.69 -13.19 -10.54
N ASP A 257 -7.15 -13.69 -9.40
CA ASP A 257 -6.47 -14.75 -8.65
C ASP A 257 -6.43 -16.06 -9.46
N GLY A 258 -7.50 -16.36 -10.21
CA GLY A 258 -7.54 -17.47 -11.16
C GLY A 258 -6.49 -17.32 -12.27
N ILE A 259 -6.38 -16.13 -12.88
CA ILE A 259 -5.36 -15.86 -13.90
C ILE A 259 -3.94 -15.96 -13.30
N ASP A 260 -3.71 -15.40 -12.12
CA ASP A 260 -2.40 -15.44 -11.46
C ASP A 260 -1.97 -16.88 -11.10
N TYR A 261 -2.92 -17.80 -10.82
CA TYR A 261 -2.64 -19.23 -10.70
C TYR A 261 -2.08 -19.80 -12.00
N TYR A 262 -2.75 -19.55 -13.14
CA TYR A 262 -2.27 -20.05 -14.43
C TYR A 262 -0.95 -19.40 -14.87
N VAL A 263 -0.73 -18.14 -14.53
CA VAL A 263 0.56 -17.45 -14.77
C VAL A 263 1.69 -18.14 -14.01
N LYS A 264 1.49 -18.45 -12.72
CA LYS A 264 2.49 -19.21 -11.94
C LYS A 264 2.74 -20.57 -12.55
N LYS A 265 1.67 -21.32 -12.89
CA LYS A 265 1.76 -22.63 -13.54
C LYS A 265 2.51 -22.56 -14.87
N ASN A 266 2.24 -21.56 -15.70
CA ASN A 266 2.94 -21.35 -16.96
C ASN A 266 4.45 -21.14 -16.76
N ILE A 267 4.83 -20.24 -15.84
CA ILE A 267 6.25 -19.98 -15.54
C ILE A 267 6.94 -21.23 -15.00
N THR A 268 6.30 -21.96 -14.06
CA THR A 268 6.90 -23.14 -13.44
C THR A 268 7.07 -24.30 -14.43
N ASN A 269 6.05 -24.56 -15.27
CA ASN A 269 6.05 -25.75 -16.14
C ASN A 269 6.73 -25.49 -17.48
N ASN A 270 6.73 -24.27 -17.97
CA ASN A 270 7.14 -23.93 -19.33
C ASN A 270 8.37 -23.01 -19.38
N SER A 271 9.02 -22.72 -18.26
CA SER A 271 10.28 -21.99 -18.21
C SER A 271 11.21 -22.49 -17.11
N ARG A 272 12.52 -22.30 -17.30
CA ARG A 272 13.57 -22.60 -16.33
C ARG A 272 14.44 -21.37 -16.12
N PHE A 273 14.70 -20.98 -14.90
CA PHE A 273 15.62 -19.90 -14.56
C PHE A 273 16.99 -20.45 -14.20
N ILE A 274 18.02 -19.93 -14.82
CA ILE A 274 19.43 -20.23 -14.56
C ILE A 274 20.01 -19.04 -13.79
N GLU A 275 20.27 -19.23 -12.49
CA GLU A 275 20.70 -18.15 -11.58
C GLU A 275 22.05 -17.55 -11.97
N ASP A 276 23.07 -18.39 -12.23
CA ASP A 276 24.43 -17.98 -12.56
C ASP A 276 24.50 -17.09 -13.82
N LYS A 277 23.62 -17.35 -14.79
CA LYS A 277 23.53 -16.61 -16.04
C LYS A 277 22.44 -15.56 -16.05
N LYS A 278 21.66 -15.43 -14.96
CA LYS A 278 20.44 -14.60 -14.89
C LYS A 278 19.57 -14.73 -16.15
N THR A 279 19.35 -15.95 -16.60
CA THR A 279 18.67 -16.24 -17.88
C THR A 279 17.45 -17.14 -17.64
N PHE A 280 16.33 -16.79 -18.27
CA PHE A 280 15.20 -17.70 -18.43
C PHE A 280 15.29 -18.44 -19.76
N ILE A 281 15.08 -19.75 -19.74
CA ILE A 281 14.88 -20.61 -20.91
C ILE A 281 13.39 -20.94 -20.95
N ILE A 282 12.74 -20.64 -22.07
CA ILE A 282 11.28 -20.71 -22.23
C ILE A 282 11.00 -21.66 -23.41
N ASN A 283 10.17 -22.68 -23.20
CA ASN A 283 9.78 -23.61 -24.24
C ASN A 283 8.55 -23.12 -25.04
N LYS A 284 8.22 -23.80 -26.15
CA LYS A 284 7.10 -23.47 -27.03
C LYS A 284 5.72 -23.47 -26.35
N TYR A 285 5.50 -24.35 -25.36
CA TYR A 285 4.21 -24.47 -24.65
C TYR A 285 3.88 -23.25 -23.81
N PHE A 286 4.88 -22.46 -23.44
CA PHE A 286 4.69 -21.20 -22.75
C PHE A 286 3.81 -20.22 -23.52
N PHE A 287 3.99 -20.16 -24.85
CA PHE A 287 3.27 -19.27 -25.76
C PHE A 287 1.93 -19.84 -26.25
N LYS A 288 1.64 -21.10 -25.95
CA LYS A 288 0.35 -21.75 -26.26
C LYS A 288 -0.74 -21.47 -25.21
N GLN A 289 -0.42 -20.72 -24.17
CA GLN A 289 -1.39 -20.29 -23.14
C GLN A 289 -2.24 -19.11 -23.65
N THR A 290 -3.32 -18.78 -22.91
CA THR A 290 -4.12 -17.60 -23.22
C THR A 290 -3.28 -16.31 -23.22
N GLN A 291 -3.67 -15.35 -24.03
CA GLN A 291 -2.91 -14.11 -24.25
C GLN A 291 -2.56 -13.39 -22.93
N GLU A 292 -3.51 -13.29 -21.99
CA GLU A 292 -3.28 -12.63 -20.70
C GLU A 292 -2.29 -13.41 -19.83
N VAL A 293 -2.31 -14.74 -19.86
CA VAL A 293 -1.36 -15.57 -19.12
C VAL A 293 0.05 -15.39 -19.68
N VAL A 294 0.23 -15.43 -21.01
CA VAL A 294 1.53 -15.18 -21.65
C VAL A 294 2.03 -13.78 -21.34
N PHE A 295 1.18 -12.76 -21.49
CA PHE A 295 1.51 -11.37 -21.23
C PHE A 295 2.02 -11.16 -19.80
N ARG A 296 1.29 -11.66 -18.79
CA ARG A 296 1.72 -11.54 -17.39
C ARG A 296 2.97 -12.33 -17.08
N SER A 297 3.10 -13.52 -17.65
CA SER A 297 4.27 -14.38 -17.46
C SER A 297 5.54 -13.68 -17.98
N ILE A 298 5.50 -13.14 -19.20
CA ILE A 298 6.61 -12.35 -19.77
C ILE A 298 6.92 -11.12 -18.92
N SER A 299 5.88 -10.39 -18.48
CA SER A 299 6.06 -9.21 -17.63
C SER A 299 6.80 -9.53 -16.33
N ILE A 300 6.48 -10.66 -15.71
CA ILE A 300 7.15 -11.13 -14.48
C ILE A 300 8.60 -11.51 -14.76
N ILE A 301 8.86 -12.24 -15.84
CA ILE A 301 10.20 -12.68 -16.24
C ILE A 301 11.09 -11.48 -16.51
N LEU A 302 10.64 -10.52 -17.35
CA LEU A 302 11.40 -9.31 -17.65
C LEU A 302 11.76 -8.51 -16.39
N ARG A 303 10.80 -8.36 -15.47
CA ARG A 303 11.04 -7.67 -14.20
C ARG A 303 12.02 -8.42 -13.30
N LYS A 304 11.96 -9.76 -13.26
CA LYS A 304 12.87 -10.58 -12.43
C LYS A 304 14.31 -10.50 -12.93
N ILE A 305 14.52 -10.48 -14.25
CA ILE A 305 15.84 -10.39 -14.86
C ILE A 305 16.43 -9.00 -14.71
N SER A 306 15.67 -7.96 -15.12
CA SER A 306 16.17 -6.58 -15.15
C SER A 306 16.32 -5.95 -13.75
N GLY A 307 15.72 -6.52 -12.70
CA GLY A 307 15.65 -5.92 -11.36
C GLY A 307 14.94 -4.57 -11.32
N ARG A 308 14.33 -4.11 -12.41
CA ARG A 308 13.66 -2.80 -12.48
C ARG A 308 12.35 -2.81 -11.68
N TYR A 309 12.10 -1.73 -10.94
CA TYR A 309 10.86 -1.59 -10.17
C TYR A 309 9.61 -1.56 -11.05
N TYR A 310 9.69 -0.88 -12.21
CA TYR A 310 8.59 -0.80 -13.17
C TYR A 310 8.81 -1.75 -14.35
N GLN A 311 7.77 -2.51 -14.67
CA GLN A 311 7.73 -3.31 -15.91
C GLN A 311 7.65 -2.40 -17.14
N PRO A 312 8.07 -2.88 -18.34
CA PRO A 312 7.86 -2.18 -19.59
C PRO A 312 6.37 -1.85 -19.83
N ARG A 313 6.10 -0.87 -20.70
CA ARG A 313 4.71 -0.51 -21.07
C ARG A 313 3.99 -1.71 -21.68
N GLY A 314 2.71 -1.86 -21.36
CA GLY A 314 1.90 -3.00 -21.83
C GLY A 314 1.95 -3.18 -23.36
N LYS A 315 1.85 -2.09 -24.13
CA LYS A 315 1.98 -2.12 -25.59
C LYS A 315 3.31 -2.75 -26.03
N SER A 316 4.44 -2.35 -25.44
CA SER A 316 5.76 -2.90 -25.76
C SER A 316 5.89 -4.39 -25.47
N ILE A 317 5.22 -4.89 -24.42
CA ILE A 317 5.18 -6.32 -24.10
C ILE A 317 4.32 -7.08 -25.11
N SER A 318 3.17 -6.53 -25.48
CA SER A 318 2.30 -7.13 -26.51
C SER A 318 3.01 -7.19 -27.88
N ASP A 319 3.68 -6.11 -28.27
CA ASP A 319 4.48 -6.07 -29.51
C ASP A 319 5.64 -7.08 -29.48
N LEU A 320 6.30 -7.26 -28.33
CA LEU A 320 7.33 -8.28 -28.15
C LEU A 320 6.76 -9.69 -28.37
N ILE A 321 5.60 -10.03 -27.74
CA ILE A 321 4.98 -11.35 -27.88
C ILE A 321 4.64 -11.66 -29.34
N LEU A 322 4.09 -10.69 -30.06
CA LEU A 322 3.81 -10.84 -31.48
C LEU A 322 5.11 -11.06 -32.29
N LYS A 323 6.16 -10.29 -32.00
CA LYS A 323 7.45 -10.41 -32.69
C LYS A 323 8.16 -11.74 -32.41
N ILE A 324 8.06 -12.30 -31.20
CA ILE A 324 8.70 -13.60 -30.85
C ILE A 324 8.29 -14.71 -31.83
N ASN A 325 7.06 -14.70 -32.32
CA ASN A 325 6.56 -15.71 -33.25
C ASN A 325 7.19 -15.58 -34.64
N SER A 326 7.58 -14.37 -35.05
CA SER A 326 8.17 -14.06 -36.37
C SER A 326 9.71 -13.99 -36.37
N ILE A 327 10.35 -14.05 -35.19
CA ILE A 327 11.81 -13.97 -35.07
C ILE A 327 12.45 -15.30 -35.45
N LYS A 328 13.40 -15.27 -36.40
CA LYS A 328 14.38 -16.30 -36.63
C LYS A 328 15.76 -15.69 -36.35
N ASN A 329 16.49 -16.19 -35.36
CA ASN A 329 17.88 -15.85 -35.03
C ASN A 329 18.21 -14.34 -34.86
N LYS A 330 17.25 -13.52 -34.42
CA LYS A 330 17.48 -12.10 -34.11
C LYS A 330 17.33 -11.85 -32.61
N LYS A 331 18.15 -10.95 -32.07
CA LYS A 331 18.04 -10.45 -30.69
C LYS A 331 17.17 -9.22 -30.64
N ILE A 332 16.25 -9.18 -29.69
CA ILE A 332 15.43 -8.01 -29.37
C ILE A 332 15.78 -7.55 -27.96
N THR A 333 15.73 -6.24 -27.72
CA THR A 333 15.90 -5.67 -26.38
C THR A 333 14.59 -5.09 -25.88
N LEU A 334 14.24 -5.38 -24.63
CA LEU A 334 13.11 -4.75 -23.95
C LEU A 334 13.32 -4.71 -22.43
N GLY A 335 13.22 -3.51 -21.87
CA GLY A 335 13.19 -3.32 -20.43
C GLY A 335 14.48 -3.69 -19.69
N GLY A 336 15.64 -3.68 -20.35
CA GLY A 336 16.92 -4.10 -19.78
C GLY A 336 17.15 -5.60 -19.90
N CYS A 337 16.48 -6.25 -20.87
CA CYS A 337 16.64 -7.66 -21.16
C CYS A 337 16.92 -7.88 -22.65
N PHE A 338 17.78 -8.84 -22.96
CA PHE A 338 17.92 -9.43 -24.28
C PHE A 338 16.98 -10.61 -24.43
N ILE A 339 16.27 -10.65 -25.54
CA ILE A 339 15.35 -11.74 -25.92
C ILE A 339 15.83 -12.35 -27.23
N GLU A 340 16.11 -13.63 -27.23
CA GLU A 340 16.60 -14.38 -28.38
C GLU A 340 15.79 -15.66 -28.55
N LYS A 341 15.42 -15.99 -29.79
CA LYS A 341 14.74 -17.26 -30.12
C LYS A 341 15.66 -18.13 -30.93
N ILE A 342 15.95 -19.32 -30.46
CA ILE A 342 16.69 -20.36 -31.14
C ILE A 342 15.78 -21.57 -31.29
N ASN A 343 15.41 -21.88 -32.53
CA ASN A 343 14.38 -22.88 -32.86
C ASN A 343 13.04 -22.55 -32.17
N GLU A 344 12.54 -23.45 -31.29
CA GLU A 344 11.30 -23.27 -30.54
C GLU A 344 11.52 -22.76 -29.10
N THR A 345 12.76 -22.46 -28.74
CA THR A 345 13.17 -22.04 -27.40
C THR A 345 13.47 -20.53 -27.39
N VAL A 346 12.94 -19.83 -26.40
CA VAL A 346 13.22 -18.40 -26.18
C VAL A 346 14.09 -18.23 -24.95
N PHE A 347 15.17 -17.46 -25.10
CA PHE A 347 16.09 -17.08 -24.04
C PHE A 347 15.86 -15.63 -23.68
N ILE A 348 15.71 -15.34 -22.40
CA ILE A 348 15.63 -13.97 -21.88
C ILE A 348 16.71 -13.79 -20.83
N SER A 349 17.66 -12.88 -21.10
CA SER A 349 18.82 -12.59 -20.25
C SER A 349 18.95 -11.11 -19.94
N GLU A 350 19.79 -10.75 -18.97
CA GLU A 350 20.08 -9.35 -18.62
C GLU A 350 20.84 -8.65 -19.75
N GLU A 351 20.43 -7.42 -20.09
CA GLU A 351 21.18 -6.51 -20.98
C GLU A 351 22.37 -5.95 -20.18
N LYS A 352 23.58 -6.40 -20.52
CA LYS A 352 24.84 -5.91 -19.91
C LYS A 352 25.24 -4.57 -20.48
#